data_c74443b476333488ddb8c962bbf67c49
#
_entry.id   c74443b476333488ddb8c962bbf67c49
#
_cell.length_a   1.000
_cell.length_b   1.000
_cell.length_c   1.000
_cell.angle_alpha   90.00
_cell.angle_beta   90.00
_cell.angle_gamma   90.00
#
_symmetry.space_group_name_H-M   'P 1'
#
loop_
_entity.id
_entity.type
_entity.pdbx_description
1 polymer ?
#
loop_
_entity_poly.entity_id
_entity_poly.type
_entity_poly.pdbx_seq_one_letter_code
_entity_poly.pdbx_strand_id
1 'polypeptide(L)'
;MNVGVFLNYVGLGSNILHLTYCHEIAKKYGPVTIITLCKNLSQALEDDPCIKEVIIIKKNKKITDIPNISILLKKISLNKIFIFYPSPRLYIAAKLAGIKNVYSYPLFRKKNLHLVNAANKFTCESLNIDSCPTETKFFIDHKKTDHAKKYFAKDNYNIVIGAGSSGPDTRWGEKNFISLINKLNAIGNYYFYIQCGPEQNEISKNIINKIEKKNCMDLSKMNISEIIPILSLCDMYVGNDSFSHHITSQCNKPSIVLLLNSPKAYSDYSKNHHRIIPENAKLEELDHSSNYSESSIGIEKVLNKVLELKN
;
A
#
# COMPACT_ATOMS: atom_id res chain seq x y z
N MET A 1 1.85 -28.37 -2.11
CA MET A 1 3.16 -28.03 -1.48
C MET A 1 2.97 -26.77 -0.64
N ASN A 2 3.45 -26.72 0.60
CA ASN A 2 3.28 -25.53 1.45
C ASN A 2 4.42 -24.53 1.16
N VAL A 3 4.05 -23.36 0.64
CA VAL A 3 5.01 -22.29 0.30
C VAL A 3 4.73 -21.06 1.12
N GLY A 4 5.75 -20.52 1.77
CA GLY A 4 5.68 -19.31 2.57
C GLY A 4 6.30 -18.11 1.85
N VAL A 5 5.70 -16.93 2.07
CA VAL A 5 6.27 -15.63 1.69
C VAL A 5 6.40 -14.78 2.93
N PHE A 6 7.60 -14.32 3.22
CA PHE A 6 7.88 -13.50 4.40
C PHE A 6 8.02 -12.03 3.98
N LEU A 7 7.05 -11.21 4.40
CA LEU A 7 7.02 -9.75 4.18
C LEU A 7 7.32 -9.04 5.51
N ASN A 8 8.55 -8.59 5.71
CA ASN A 8 9.00 -7.98 6.96
C ASN A 8 8.62 -6.48 7.06
N TYR A 9 7.39 -6.14 6.69
CA TYR A 9 6.87 -4.77 6.66
C TYR A 9 5.68 -4.62 7.61
N VAL A 10 5.64 -3.50 8.35
CA VAL A 10 4.51 -3.15 9.25
C VAL A 10 3.40 -2.45 8.49
N GLY A 11 3.76 -1.60 7.52
CA GLY A 11 2.81 -0.82 6.73
C GLY A 11 2.03 -1.69 5.74
N LEU A 12 0.73 -1.44 5.62
CA LEU A 12 -0.14 -2.16 4.67
C LEU A 12 0.30 -1.90 3.22
N GLY A 13 0.61 -0.64 2.86
CA GLY A 13 1.06 -0.27 1.52
C GLY A 13 2.28 -1.05 1.05
N SER A 14 3.32 -1.17 1.89
CA SER A 14 4.52 -1.95 1.55
C SER A 14 4.24 -3.44 1.36
N ASN A 15 3.22 -4.00 2.02
CA ASN A 15 2.80 -5.38 1.81
C ASN A 15 2.03 -5.51 0.48
N ILE A 16 1.10 -4.59 0.19
CA ILE A 16 0.33 -4.57 -1.07
C ILE A 16 1.26 -4.39 -2.29
N LEU A 17 2.30 -3.57 -2.18
CA LEU A 17 3.32 -3.41 -3.21
C LEU A 17 3.99 -4.76 -3.58
N HIS A 18 4.10 -5.69 -2.62
CA HIS A 18 4.69 -7.01 -2.86
C HIS A 18 3.68 -8.07 -3.34
N LEU A 19 2.39 -7.73 -3.46
CA LEU A 19 1.33 -8.69 -3.77
C LEU A 19 1.53 -9.37 -5.13
N THR A 20 1.98 -8.62 -6.15
CA THR A 20 2.27 -9.18 -7.47
C THR A 20 3.27 -10.33 -7.41
N TYR A 21 4.29 -10.20 -6.56
CA TYR A 21 5.32 -11.25 -6.40
C TYR A 21 4.79 -12.47 -5.63
N CYS A 22 3.87 -12.25 -4.68
CA CYS A 22 3.13 -13.34 -4.03
C CYS A 22 2.30 -14.13 -5.06
N HIS A 23 1.64 -13.42 -5.97
CA HIS A 23 0.86 -14.03 -7.04
C HIS A 23 1.73 -14.81 -8.04
N GLU A 24 2.90 -14.28 -8.42
CA GLU A 24 3.83 -15.03 -9.30
C GLU A 24 4.32 -16.32 -8.63
N ILE A 25 4.61 -16.29 -7.32
CA ILE A 25 4.95 -17.49 -6.56
C ILE A 25 3.76 -18.45 -6.51
N ALA A 26 2.54 -17.92 -6.28
CA ALA A 26 1.33 -18.73 -6.24
C ALA A 26 0.98 -19.38 -7.60
N LYS A 27 1.21 -18.72 -8.73
CA LYS A 27 1.06 -19.30 -10.06
C LYS A 27 1.91 -20.57 -10.25
N LYS A 28 3.12 -20.56 -9.68
CA LYS A 28 4.05 -21.70 -9.83
C LYS A 28 3.79 -22.83 -8.84
N TYR A 29 3.35 -22.50 -7.61
CA TYR A 29 3.32 -23.46 -6.51
C TYR A 29 1.95 -23.69 -5.87
N GLY A 30 0.92 -22.95 -6.29
CA GLY A 30 -0.39 -22.87 -5.62
C GLY A 30 -0.44 -21.81 -4.53
N PRO A 31 -1.60 -21.60 -3.90
CA PRO A 31 -1.81 -20.54 -2.92
C PRO A 31 -0.76 -20.53 -1.80
N VAL A 32 -0.23 -19.34 -1.48
CA VAL A 32 0.87 -19.14 -0.54
C VAL A 32 0.41 -18.69 0.84
N THR A 33 1.18 -19.06 1.87
CA THR A 33 1.03 -18.51 3.23
C THR A 33 1.90 -17.27 3.37
N ILE A 34 1.31 -16.09 3.63
CA ILE A 34 2.06 -14.87 3.90
C ILE A 34 2.36 -14.77 5.39
N ILE A 35 3.61 -14.49 5.75
CA ILE A 35 4.04 -14.19 7.11
C ILE A 35 4.47 -12.71 7.15
N THR A 36 3.84 -11.92 8.02
CA THR A 36 4.01 -10.46 8.02
C THR A 36 3.98 -9.83 9.41
N LEU A 37 4.43 -8.57 9.48
CA LEU A 37 4.27 -7.70 10.65
C LEU A 37 3.01 -6.82 10.57
N CYS A 38 2.31 -6.82 9.43
CA CYS A 38 1.15 -5.98 9.17
C CYS A 38 -0.13 -6.60 9.74
N LYS A 39 -0.72 -5.97 10.75
CA LYS A 39 -1.93 -6.47 11.42
C LYS A 39 -3.15 -6.52 10.51
N ASN A 40 -3.23 -5.62 9.55
CA ASN A 40 -4.43 -5.46 8.70
C ASN A 40 -4.34 -6.22 7.37
N LEU A 41 -3.23 -6.92 7.09
CA LEU A 41 -3.04 -7.58 5.81
C LEU A 41 -4.01 -8.75 5.61
N SER A 42 -4.36 -9.49 6.67
CA SER A 42 -5.32 -10.59 6.58
C SER A 42 -6.70 -10.12 6.11
N GLN A 43 -7.17 -8.98 6.63
CA GLN A 43 -8.45 -8.38 6.21
C GLN A 43 -8.37 -7.84 4.77
N ALA A 44 -7.21 -7.32 4.38
CA ALA A 44 -7.03 -6.77 3.04
C ALA A 44 -7.00 -7.86 1.95
N LEU A 45 -6.55 -9.07 2.27
CA LEU A 45 -6.37 -10.17 1.31
C LEU A 45 -7.34 -11.35 1.54
N GLU A 46 -8.42 -11.14 2.29
CA GLU A 46 -9.35 -12.22 2.63
C GLU A 46 -10.07 -12.83 1.41
N ASP A 47 -10.21 -12.06 0.32
CA ASP A 47 -10.85 -12.49 -0.92
C ASP A 47 -9.84 -12.98 -1.97
N ASP A 48 -8.54 -13.00 -1.66
CA ASP A 48 -7.50 -13.31 -2.64
C ASP A 48 -7.26 -14.82 -2.76
N PRO A 49 -7.64 -15.46 -3.90
CA PRO A 49 -7.51 -16.90 -4.07
C PRO A 49 -6.06 -17.40 -4.17
N CYS A 50 -5.10 -16.50 -4.40
CA CYS A 50 -3.68 -16.83 -4.42
C CYS A 50 -3.07 -16.88 -3.01
N ILE A 51 -3.80 -16.42 -1.99
CA ILE A 51 -3.34 -16.37 -0.61
C ILE A 51 -4.10 -17.41 0.21
N LYS A 52 -3.37 -18.40 0.71
CA LYS A 52 -3.94 -19.46 1.56
C LYS A 52 -4.31 -18.94 2.95
N GLU A 53 -3.41 -18.17 3.54
CA GLU A 53 -3.56 -17.57 4.87
C GLU A 53 -2.53 -16.46 5.09
N VAL A 54 -2.81 -15.56 6.01
CA VAL A 54 -1.88 -14.50 6.48
C VAL A 54 -1.61 -14.69 7.96
N ILE A 55 -0.34 -14.94 8.29
CA ILE A 55 0.14 -15.13 9.68
C ILE A 55 0.82 -13.85 10.13
N ILE A 56 0.27 -13.22 11.17
CA ILE A 56 0.80 -11.99 11.72
C ILE A 56 1.77 -12.34 12.86
N ILE A 57 2.99 -11.81 12.77
CA ILE A 57 3.99 -11.97 13.83
C ILE A 57 4.27 -10.62 14.50
N LYS A 58 4.71 -10.67 15.76
CA LYS A 58 5.12 -9.46 16.48
C LYS A 58 6.46 -8.95 15.94
N LYS A 59 6.58 -7.62 15.81
CA LYS A 59 7.84 -6.98 15.46
C LYS A 59 8.82 -7.16 16.60
N ASN A 60 9.77 -8.05 16.40
CA ASN A 60 10.83 -8.28 17.35
C ASN A 60 12.19 -8.18 16.63
N LYS A 61 13.14 -7.43 17.18
CA LYS A 61 14.43 -7.14 16.51
C LYS A 61 15.62 -7.87 17.13
N LYS A 62 15.39 -8.69 18.15
CA LYS A 62 16.47 -9.34 18.91
C LYS A 62 16.90 -10.66 18.26
N ILE A 63 18.16 -11.01 18.39
CA ILE A 63 18.71 -12.32 17.98
C ILE A 63 18.00 -13.46 18.74
N THR A 64 17.59 -13.20 19.97
CA THR A 64 16.82 -14.12 20.82
C THR A 64 15.48 -14.56 20.23
N ASP A 65 15.02 -13.92 19.13
CA ASP A 65 13.76 -14.29 18.47
C ASP A 65 13.93 -15.42 17.43
N ILE A 66 15.14 -15.76 17.07
CA ILE A 66 15.41 -16.83 16.08
C ILE A 66 14.72 -18.15 16.48
N PRO A 67 14.80 -18.64 17.72
CA PRO A 67 14.10 -19.86 18.15
C PRO A 67 12.58 -19.74 17.98
N ASN A 68 11.99 -18.63 18.41
CA ASN A 68 10.54 -18.42 18.34
C ASN A 68 10.04 -18.40 16.89
N ILE A 69 10.75 -17.72 16.00
CA ILE A 69 10.44 -17.70 14.56
C ILE A 69 10.62 -19.10 13.98
N SER A 70 11.67 -19.81 14.34
CA SER A 70 11.94 -21.18 13.88
C SER A 70 10.83 -22.14 14.32
N ILE A 71 10.38 -22.09 15.58
CA ILE A 71 9.28 -22.90 16.10
C ILE A 71 7.98 -22.61 15.31
N LEU A 72 7.67 -21.33 15.08
CA LEU A 72 6.53 -20.93 14.27
C LEU A 72 6.60 -21.50 12.86
N LEU A 73 7.72 -21.32 12.16
CA LEU A 73 7.91 -21.80 10.80
C LEU A 73 7.84 -23.33 10.72
N LYS A 74 8.35 -24.04 11.74
CA LYS A 74 8.24 -25.50 11.86
C LYS A 74 6.78 -25.94 12.02
N LYS A 75 5.98 -25.21 12.82
CA LYS A 75 4.55 -25.48 13.01
C LYS A 75 3.75 -25.32 11.72
N ILE A 76 4.09 -24.33 10.88
CA ILE A 76 3.45 -24.12 9.59
C ILE A 76 3.83 -25.21 8.57
N SER A 77 4.92 -25.93 8.79
CA SER A 77 5.39 -27.04 7.94
C SER A 77 5.62 -26.63 6.48
N LEU A 78 6.38 -25.55 6.27
CA LEU A 78 6.71 -25.05 4.94
C LEU A 78 7.75 -25.93 4.23
N ASN A 79 7.56 -26.16 2.95
CA ASN A 79 8.55 -26.80 2.06
C ASN A 79 9.54 -25.79 1.48
N LYS A 80 9.04 -24.58 1.18
CA LYS A 80 9.80 -23.46 0.60
C LYS A 80 9.40 -22.16 1.30
N ILE A 81 10.34 -21.21 1.35
CA ILE A 81 10.06 -19.86 1.84
C ILE A 81 10.80 -18.81 1.00
N PHE A 82 10.10 -17.72 0.67
CA PHE A 82 10.63 -16.55 -0.02
C PHE A 82 10.64 -15.36 0.94
N ILE A 83 11.83 -14.85 1.27
CA ILE A 83 12.00 -13.79 2.27
C ILE A 83 12.32 -12.48 1.56
N PHE A 84 11.31 -11.59 1.42
CA PHE A 84 11.42 -10.29 0.79
C PHE A 84 12.04 -9.23 1.72
N TYR A 85 13.17 -9.58 2.34
CA TYR A 85 13.90 -8.70 3.23
C TYR A 85 15.32 -9.21 3.48
N PRO A 86 16.36 -8.33 3.48
CA PRO A 86 17.73 -8.73 3.76
C PRO A 86 17.94 -8.97 5.26
N SER A 87 17.65 -10.17 5.76
CA SER A 87 17.73 -10.52 7.18
C SER A 87 18.40 -11.87 7.40
N PRO A 88 19.67 -11.89 7.84
CA PRO A 88 20.33 -13.14 8.25
C PRO A 88 19.54 -13.91 9.32
N ARG A 89 18.92 -13.18 10.26
CA ARG A 89 18.12 -13.78 11.34
C ARG A 89 16.95 -14.60 10.80
N LEU A 90 16.19 -14.07 9.84
CA LEU A 90 15.04 -14.78 9.24
C LEU A 90 15.52 -15.97 8.42
N TYR A 91 16.63 -15.83 7.71
CA TYR A 91 17.25 -16.93 6.97
C TYR A 91 17.66 -18.07 7.89
N ILE A 92 18.37 -17.76 8.98
CA ILE A 92 18.80 -18.76 10.00
C ILE A 92 17.58 -19.43 10.63
N ALA A 93 16.55 -18.67 11.03
CA ALA A 93 15.33 -19.23 11.61
C ALA A 93 14.64 -20.21 10.65
N ALA A 94 14.58 -19.89 9.35
CA ALA A 94 14.00 -20.77 8.34
C ALA A 94 14.82 -22.08 8.17
N LYS A 95 16.15 -21.98 8.19
CA LYS A 95 17.01 -23.17 8.14
C LYS A 95 16.87 -24.05 9.39
N LEU A 96 16.83 -23.45 10.59
CA LEU A 96 16.60 -24.17 11.84
C LEU A 96 15.20 -24.80 11.91
N ALA A 97 14.21 -24.23 11.23
CA ALA A 97 12.89 -24.83 11.08
C ALA A 97 12.86 -26.06 10.15
N GLY A 98 13.98 -26.40 9.51
CA GLY A 98 14.09 -27.54 8.60
C GLY A 98 13.56 -27.26 7.19
N ILE A 99 13.35 -25.98 6.81
CA ILE A 99 12.89 -25.64 5.46
C ILE A 99 14.03 -25.86 4.47
N LYS A 100 13.82 -26.77 3.51
CA LYS A 100 14.85 -27.18 2.54
C LYS A 100 15.22 -26.03 1.60
N ASN A 101 14.23 -25.34 1.05
CA ASN A 101 14.42 -24.30 0.04
C ASN A 101 14.11 -22.91 0.65
N VAL A 102 15.17 -22.18 1.00
CA VAL A 102 15.08 -20.83 1.56
C VAL A 102 15.66 -19.84 0.55
N TYR A 103 14.81 -18.99 0.01
CA TYR A 103 15.19 -17.88 -0.88
C TYR A 103 15.12 -16.58 -0.09
N SER A 104 16.12 -15.71 -0.22
CA SER A 104 16.14 -14.41 0.47
C SER A 104 16.87 -13.35 -0.34
N TYR A 105 16.57 -12.10 -0.09
CA TYR A 105 17.37 -10.99 -0.59
C TYR A 105 18.85 -11.14 -0.17
N PRO A 106 19.79 -10.54 -0.94
CA PRO A 106 21.20 -10.53 -0.56
C PRO A 106 21.38 -9.96 0.86
N LEU A 107 21.95 -10.76 1.77
CA LEU A 107 21.93 -10.50 3.21
C LEU A 107 22.72 -9.25 3.65
N PHE A 108 23.64 -8.76 2.81
CA PHE A 108 24.55 -7.67 3.13
C PHE A 108 24.28 -6.36 2.39
N ARG A 109 23.25 -6.29 1.53
CA ARG A 109 22.89 -5.09 0.76
C ARG A 109 21.64 -4.41 1.31
N LYS A 110 21.79 -3.64 2.41
CA LYS A 110 20.67 -2.85 2.98
C LYS A 110 20.55 -1.44 2.44
N LYS A 111 21.63 -0.83 1.93
CA LYS A 111 21.62 0.57 1.49
C LYS A 111 21.05 0.69 0.09
N ASN A 112 20.12 1.63 -0.10
CA ASN A 112 19.55 2.03 -1.41
C ASN A 112 18.80 0.92 -2.18
N LEU A 113 18.10 0.04 -1.46
CA LEU A 113 17.27 -0.97 -2.11
C LEU A 113 15.97 -0.35 -2.60
N HIS A 114 15.85 -0.15 -3.92
CA HIS A 114 14.57 0.21 -4.54
C HIS A 114 13.63 -1.00 -4.41
N LEU A 115 12.58 -0.88 -3.59
CA LEU A 115 11.74 -2.02 -3.17
C LEU A 115 11.17 -2.80 -4.35
N VAL A 116 10.65 -2.11 -5.36
CA VAL A 116 10.05 -2.74 -6.54
C VAL A 116 11.10 -3.49 -7.36
N ASN A 117 12.22 -2.83 -7.68
CA ASN A 117 13.27 -3.43 -8.51
C ASN A 117 13.91 -4.63 -7.83
N ALA A 118 14.11 -4.53 -6.51
CA ALA A 118 14.67 -5.63 -5.73
C ALA A 118 13.73 -6.83 -5.66
N ALA A 119 12.44 -6.58 -5.44
CA ALA A 119 11.44 -7.63 -5.38
C ALA A 119 11.23 -8.29 -6.74
N ASN A 120 11.20 -7.51 -7.83
CA ASN A 120 11.12 -8.01 -9.19
C ASN A 120 12.29 -8.92 -9.52
N LYS A 121 13.52 -8.41 -9.37
CA LYS A 121 14.75 -9.19 -9.62
C LYS A 121 14.79 -10.47 -8.79
N PHE A 122 14.53 -10.37 -7.49
CA PHE A 122 14.52 -11.52 -6.59
C PHE A 122 13.51 -12.59 -7.01
N THR A 123 12.32 -12.17 -7.43
CA THR A 123 11.26 -13.07 -7.88
C THR A 123 11.65 -13.77 -9.17
N CYS A 124 12.14 -13.02 -10.17
CA CYS A 124 12.60 -13.59 -11.43
C CYS A 124 13.70 -14.62 -11.22
N GLU A 125 14.73 -14.28 -10.45
CA GLU A 125 15.84 -15.19 -10.15
C GLU A 125 15.38 -16.44 -9.37
N SER A 126 14.54 -16.25 -8.34
CA SER A 126 14.07 -17.36 -7.49
C SER A 126 13.10 -18.30 -8.19
N LEU A 127 12.34 -17.82 -9.15
CA LEU A 127 11.40 -18.60 -9.94
C LEU A 127 11.99 -19.11 -11.27
N ASN A 128 13.17 -18.63 -11.66
CA ASN A 128 13.80 -18.85 -12.95
C ASN A 128 12.85 -18.48 -14.09
N ILE A 129 12.42 -17.21 -14.10
CA ILE A 129 11.58 -16.60 -15.14
C ILE A 129 12.26 -15.31 -15.63
N ASP A 130 12.06 -14.98 -16.91
CA ASP A 130 12.73 -13.84 -17.55
C ASP A 130 12.18 -12.50 -17.08
N SER A 131 10.89 -12.44 -16.75
CA SER A 131 10.24 -11.22 -16.27
C SER A 131 9.05 -11.53 -15.38
N CYS A 132 8.71 -10.60 -14.50
CA CYS A 132 7.45 -10.63 -13.77
C CYS A 132 6.82 -9.22 -13.74
N PRO A 133 5.49 -9.12 -13.65
CA PRO A 133 4.80 -7.84 -13.59
C PRO A 133 5.15 -7.10 -12.29
N THR A 134 5.05 -5.79 -12.29
CA THR A 134 5.24 -4.95 -11.11
C THR A 134 3.93 -4.64 -10.38
N GLU A 135 2.81 -4.88 -11.04
CA GLU A 135 1.45 -4.73 -10.48
C GLU A 135 0.60 -5.96 -10.76
N THR A 136 -0.45 -6.17 -9.99
CA THR A 136 -1.35 -7.31 -10.10
C THR A 136 -2.80 -6.89 -9.89
N LYS A 137 -3.73 -7.77 -10.25
CA LYS A 137 -5.14 -7.57 -9.93
C LYS A 137 -5.36 -7.72 -8.43
N PHE A 138 -6.01 -6.73 -7.82
CA PHE A 138 -6.49 -6.83 -6.45
C PHE A 138 -7.85 -7.55 -6.44
N PHE A 139 -7.98 -8.58 -5.63
CA PHE A 139 -9.21 -9.38 -5.56
C PHE A 139 -10.14 -8.84 -4.48
N ILE A 140 -11.40 -8.66 -4.83
CA ILE A 140 -12.46 -8.18 -3.93
C ILE A 140 -13.72 -8.99 -4.25
N ASP A 141 -14.39 -9.53 -3.24
CA ASP A 141 -15.66 -10.23 -3.40
C ASP A 141 -16.70 -9.30 -4.03
N HIS A 142 -17.38 -9.79 -5.03
CA HIS A 142 -18.43 -9.06 -5.76
C HIS A 142 -19.54 -8.56 -4.82
N LYS A 143 -19.94 -9.36 -3.82
CA LYS A 143 -20.96 -8.95 -2.83
C LYS A 143 -20.52 -7.75 -2.00
N LYS A 144 -19.22 -7.67 -1.64
CA LYS A 144 -18.67 -6.50 -0.92
C LYS A 144 -18.66 -5.26 -1.80
N THR A 145 -18.32 -5.43 -3.07
CA THR A 145 -18.35 -4.35 -4.06
C THR A 145 -19.78 -3.84 -4.26
N ASP A 146 -20.75 -4.74 -4.42
CA ASP A 146 -22.16 -4.37 -4.55
C ASP A 146 -22.70 -3.67 -3.29
N HIS A 147 -22.33 -4.17 -2.12
CA HIS A 147 -22.70 -3.51 -0.86
C HIS A 147 -22.11 -2.10 -0.73
N ALA A 148 -20.88 -1.89 -1.21
CA ALA A 148 -20.22 -0.60 -1.17
C ALA A 148 -20.89 0.46 -2.08
N LYS A 149 -21.59 0.04 -3.15
CA LYS A 149 -22.30 0.95 -4.06
C LYS A 149 -23.30 1.88 -3.36
N LYS A 150 -23.87 1.47 -2.22
CA LYS A 150 -24.78 2.29 -1.41
C LYS A 150 -24.14 3.58 -0.87
N TYR A 151 -22.81 3.62 -0.77
CA TYR A 151 -22.08 4.78 -0.28
C TYR A 151 -21.79 5.80 -1.38
N PHE A 152 -22.03 5.44 -2.65
CA PHE A 152 -21.72 6.30 -3.80
C PHE A 152 -22.90 7.19 -4.17
N ALA A 153 -22.63 8.49 -4.23
CA ALA A 153 -23.59 9.44 -4.74
C ALA A 153 -23.70 9.32 -6.27
N LYS A 154 -24.93 9.19 -6.76
CA LYS A 154 -25.18 9.21 -8.20
C LYS A 154 -24.81 10.58 -8.77
N ASP A 155 -24.29 10.59 -9.99
CA ASP A 155 -23.95 11.81 -10.75
C ASP A 155 -22.79 12.65 -10.17
N ASN A 156 -22.06 12.12 -9.18
CA ASN A 156 -20.87 12.76 -8.64
C ASN A 156 -19.59 12.06 -9.14
N TYR A 157 -18.52 12.84 -9.32
CA TYR A 157 -17.18 12.28 -9.46
C TYR A 157 -16.62 11.97 -8.08
N ASN A 158 -16.32 10.71 -7.83
CA ASN A 158 -16.04 10.17 -6.50
C ASN A 158 -14.52 10.11 -6.25
N ILE A 159 -14.02 10.92 -5.35
CA ILE A 159 -12.59 11.05 -5.07
C ILE A 159 -12.29 10.55 -3.65
N VAL A 160 -11.32 9.64 -3.52
CA VAL A 160 -10.73 9.31 -2.22
C VAL A 160 -9.64 10.33 -1.89
N ILE A 161 -9.76 10.99 -0.76
CA ILE A 161 -8.76 11.90 -0.21
C ILE A 161 -7.93 11.16 0.84
N GLY A 162 -6.73 10.77 0.48
CA GLY A 162 -5.77 10.11 1.39
C GLY A 162 -5.01 11.11 2.23
N ALA A 163 -5.65 11.65 3.28
CA ALA A 163 -5.05 12.68 4.12
C ALA A 163 -4.08 12.13 5.17
N GLY A 164 -4.19 10.84 5.51
CA GLY A 164 -3.28 10.15 6.42
C GLY A 164 -2.00 9.65 5.74
N SER A 165 -0.97 9.38 6.55
CA SER A 165 0.27 8.68 6.13
C SER A 165 0.98 8.08 7.34
N SER A 166 2.05 7.29 7.11
CA SER A 166 2.82 6.64 8.18
C SER A 166 3.61 7.62 9.07
N GLY A 167 3.96 8.80 8.56
CA GLY A 167 4.70 9.83 9.28
C GLY A 167 4.10 11.22 9.10
N PRO A 168 4.21 12.12 10.10
CA PRO A 168 3.71 13.49 9.97
C PRO A 168 4.40 14.24 8.83
N ASP A 169 5.69 14.07 8.65
CA ASP A 169 6.50 14.78 7.65
C ASP A 169 6.19 14.39 6.21
N THR A 170 5.45 13.30 6.00
CA THR A 170 5.01 12.86 4.67
C THR A 170 3.59 13.33 4.31
N ARG A 171 2.97 14.17 5.15
CA ARG A 171 1.60 14.69 4.94
C ARG A 171 1.62 16.03 4.25
N TRP A 172 0.75 16.19 3.27
CA TRP A 172 0.53 17.46 2.56
C TRP A 172 -0.23 18.50 3.39
N GLY A 173 -0.82 18.10 4.51
CA GLY A 173 -1.50 18.96 5.45
C GLY A 173 -2.99 19.15 5.22
N GLU A 174 -3.72 19.28 6.32
CA GLU A 174 -5.19 19.38 6.32
C GLU A 174 -5.68 20.62 5.58
N LYS A 175 -5.01 21.77 5.74
CA LYS A 175 -5.37 23.05 5.11
C LYS A 175 -5.35 22.95 3.58
N ASN A 176 -4.36 22.25 3.04
CA ASN A 176 -4.21 22.07 1.60
C ASN A 176 -5.32 21.17 1.05
N PHE A 177 -5.66 20.06 1.74
CA PHE A 177 -6.79 19.20 1.34
C PHE A 177 -8.12 19.95 1.41
N ILE A 178 -8.38 20.74 2.46
CA ILE A 178 -9.59 21.55 2.59
C ILE A 178 -9.69 22.54 1.42
N SER A 179 -8.60 23.22 1.10
CA SER A 179 -8.57 24.18 -0.03
C SER A 179 -8.82 23.50 -1.37
N LEU A 180 -8.20 22.34 -1.62
CA LEU A 180 -8.42 21.53 -2.83
C LEU A 180 -9.89 21.11 -2.97
N ILE A 181 -10.47 20.56 -1.90
CA ILE A 181 -11.87 20.10 -1.88
C ILE A 181 -12.82 21.27 -2.17
N ASN A 182 -12.63 22.42 -1.53
CA ASN A 182 -13.46 23.59 -1.73
C ASN A 182 -13.37 24.13 -3.18
N LYS A 183 -12.14 24.13 -3.77
CA LYS A 183 -11.97 24.51 -5.17
C LYS A 183 -12.66 23.55 -6.14
N LEU A 184 -12.57 22.25 -5.89
CA LEU A 184 -13.25 21.23 -6.70
C LEU A 184 -14.79 21.38 -6.59
N ASN A 185 -15.34 21.55 -5.39
CA ASN A 185 -16.77 21.77 -5.17
C ASN A 185 -17.30 23.04 -5.88
N ALA A 186 -16.47 24.06 -6.05
CA ALA A 186 -16.87 25.28 -6.75
C ALA A 186 -17.00 25.11 -8.27
N ILE A 187 -16.44 24.08 -8.86
CA ILE A 187 -16.36 23.88 -10.32
C ILE A 187 -17.07 22.64 -10.84
N GLY A 188 -17.64 21.81 -9.95
CA GLY A 188 -18.34 20.60 -10.39
C GLY A 188 -18.94 19.77 -9.26
N ASN A 189 -19.60 18.68 -9.65
CA ASN A 189 -20.22 17.75 -8.73
C ASN A 189 -19.21 16.69 -8.30
N TYR A 190 -18.69 16.80 -7.09
CA TYR A 190 -17.74 15.87 -6.50
C TYR A 190 -18.27 15.31 -5.19
N TYR A 191 -17.84 14.08 -4.87
CA TYR A 191 -18.05 13.46 -3.56
C TYR A 191 -16.73 12.93 -3.03
N PHE A 192 -16.41 13.20 -1.77
CA PHE A 192 -15.10 12.93 -1.19
C PHE A 192 -15.17 11.89 -0.09
N TYR A 193 -14.34 10.87 -0.19
CA TYR A 193 -14.14 9.85 0.84
C TYR A 193 -12.84 10.18 1.58
N ILE A 194 -12.96 10.69 2.81
CA ILE A 194 -11.80 11.13 3.59
C ILE A 194 -11.19 9.94 4.30
N GLN A 195 -9.98 9.54 3.90
CA GLN A 195 -9.28 8.37 4.41
C GLN A 195 -8.06 8.77 5.23
N CYS A 196 -8.02 8.29 6.47
CA CYS A 196 -6.89 8.37 7.40
C CYS A 196 -6.75 7.05 8.13
N GLY A 197 -5.59 6.82 8.77
CA GLY A 197 -5.44 5.70 9.71
C GLY A 197 -6.30 5.89 10.97
N PRO A 198 -6.63 4.82 11.70
CA PRO A 198 -7.51 4.91 12.87
C PRO A 198 -6.93 5.80 14.00
N GLU A 199 -5.61 5.89 14.10
CA GLU A 199 -4.92 6.78 15.06
C GLU A 199 -4.86 8.25 14.56
N GLN A 200 -5.38 8.52 13.37
CA GLN A 200 -5.34 9.83 12.69
C GLN A 200 -6.75 10.38 12.42
N ASN A 201 -7.76 9.90 13.13
CA ASN A 201 -9.16 10.29 12.94
C ASN A 201 -9.41 11.79 13.18
N GLU A 202 -8.55 12.47 13.95
CA GLU A 202 -8.64 13.93 14.14
C GLU A 202 -8.37 14.69 12.83
N ILE A 203 -7.47 14.20 11.98
CA ILE A 203 -7.22 14.78 10.64
C ILE A 203 -8.50 14.74 9.81
N SER A 204 -9.17 13.58 9.76
CA SER A 204 -10.43 13.43 9.04
C SER A 204 -11.52 14.38 9.59
N LYS A 205 -11.71 14.42 10.89
CA LYS A 205 -12.68 15.33 11.53
C LYS A 205 -12.39 16.80 11.23
N ASN A 206 -11.13 17.22 11.30
CA ASN A 206 -10.74 18.60 11.01
C ASN A 206 -11.05 19.00 9.57
N ILE A 207 -10.84 18.10 8.62
CA ILE A 207 -11.18 18.32 7.21
C ILE A 207 -12.71 18.41 7.06
N ILE A 208 -13.45 17.41 7.53
CA ILE A 208 -14.91 17.31 7.37
C ILE A 208 -15.65 18.50 8.01
N ASN A 209 -15.15 19.01 9.13
CA ASN A 209 -15.76 20.16 9.79
C ASN A 209 -15.60 21.50 9.03
N LYS A 210 -14.72 21.52 8.01
CA LYS A 210 -14.41 22.74 7.23
C LYS A 210 -14.81 22.65 5.76
N ILE A 211 -15.50 21.58 5.38
CA ILE A 211 -16.04 21.37 4.03
C ILE A 211 -17.56 21.13 4.10
N GLU A 212 -18.23 21.11 2.96
CA GLU A 212 -19.67 20.77 2.90
C GLU A 212 -19.90 19.30 3.24
N LYS A 213 -20.50 19.03 4.41
CA LYS A 213 -20.72 17.68 4.92
C LYS A 213 -21.56 16.77 4.01
N LYS A 214 -22.48 17.35 3.24
CA LYS A 214 -23.30 16.59 2.28
C LYS A 214 -22.51 15.94 1.15
N ASN A 215 -21.29 16.44 0.89
CA ASN A 215 -20.44 16.02 -0.22
C ASN A 215 -19.26 15.14 0.25
N CYS A 216 -19.31 14.60 1.47
CA CYS A 216 -18.19 13.79 1.97
C CYS A 216 -18.61 12.67 2.92
N MET A 217 -17.77 11.66 3.01
CA MET A 217 -17.88 10.53 3.94
C MET A 217 -16.54 10.30 4.67
N ASP A 218 -16.61 10.04 5.97
CA ASP A 218 -15.45 9.69 6.80
C ASP A 218 -15.19 8.19 6.76
N LEU A 219 -14.04 7.78 6.23
CA LEU A 219 -13.61 6.38 6.22
C LEU A 219 -12.69 6.00 7.40
N SER A 220 -12.29 6.96 8.25
CA SER A 220 -11.27 6.74 9.29
C SER A 220 -11.68 5.71 10.36
N LYS A 221 -12.97 5.46 10.52
CA LYS A 221 -13.52 4.52 11.49
C LYS A 221 -13.94 3.17 10.91
N MET A 222 -13.85 3.02 9.59
CA MET A 222 -14.23 1.79 8.91
C MET A 222 -13.08 0.77 8.95
N ASN A 223 -13.45 -0.50 8.92
CA ASN A 223 -12.47 -1.59 8.79
C ASN A 223 -11.86 -1.62 7.39
N ILE A 224 -10.67 -2.19 7.27
CA ILE A 224 -9.97 -2.31 5.99
C ILE A 224 -10.81 -3.07 4.95
N SER A 225 -11.48 -4.14 5.35
CA SER A 225 -12.38 -4.91 4.48
C SER A 225 -13.58 -4.13 3.93
N GLU A 226 -14.01 -3.07 4.63
CA GLU A 226 -15.08 -2.17 4.18
C GLU A 226 -14.54 -1.03 3.30
N ILE A 227 -13.33 -0.54 3.60
CA ILE A 227 -12.69 0.55 2.84
C ILE A 227 -12.27 0.07 1.45
N ILE A 228 -11.71 -1.12 1.32
CA ILE A 228 -11.18 -1.65 0.05
C ILE A 228 -12.21 -1.65 -1.09
N PRO A 229 -13.46 -2.11 -0.91
CA PRO A 229 -14.48 -2.01 -1.96
C PRO A 229 -14.79 -0.57 -2.38
N ILE A 230 -14.76 0.39 -1.43
CA ILE A 230 -14.93 1.82 -1.74
C ILE A 230 -13.77 2.33 -2.59
N LEU A 231 -12.52 1.99 -2.23
CA LEU A 231 -11.34 2.36 -3.03
C LEU A 231 -11.42 1.82 -4.46
N SER A 232 -11.95 0.62 -4.65
CA SER A 232 -12.06 -0.01 -5.96
C SER A 232 -13.13 0.63 -6.86
N LEU A 233 -14.15 1.22 -6.26
CA LEU A 233 -15.29 1.84 -6.96
C LEU A 233 -15.11 3.34 -7.19
N CYS A 234 -14.22 4.01 -6.44
CA CYS A 234 -13.95 5.43 -6.63
C CYS A 234 -13.42 5.70 -8.05
N ASP A 235 -13.57 6.96 -8.50
CA ASP A 235 -13.08 7.37 -9.80
C ASP A 235 -11.60 7.74 -9.75
N MET A 236 -11.11 8.25 -8.61
CA MET A 236 -9.73 8.71 -8.44
C MET A 236 -9.31 8.68 -6.97
N TYR A 237 -8.02 8.49 -6.73
CA TYR A 237 -7.36 8.77 -5.46
C TYR A 237 -6.53 10.05 -5.57
N VAL A 238 -6.59 10.90 -4.55
CA VAL A 238 -5.71 12.06 -4.37
C VAL A 238 -5.21 12.08 -2.93
N GLY A 239 -3.92 11.99 -2.70
CA GLY A 239 -3.43 12.01 -1.32
C GLY A 239 -1.98 11.68 -1.13
N ASN A 240 -1.62 11.58 0.14
CA ASN A 240 -0.28 11.21 0.58
C ASN A 240 0.04 9.75 0.21
N ASP A 241 1.33 9.41 0.26
CA ASP A 241 1.77 8.01 0.18
C ASP A 241 1.15 7.19 1.33
N SER A 242 0.16 6.36 0.99
CA SER A 242 -0.60 5.51 1.92
C SER A 242 -1.05 4.22 1.24
N PHE A 243 -1.59 3.26 2.00
CA PHE A 243 -2.07 2.00 1.43
C PHE A 243 -3.16 2.18 0.36
N SER A 244 -3.93 3.25 0.46
CA SER A 244 -5.09 3.47 -0.43
C SER A 244 -4.70 3.69 -1.88
N HIS A 245 -3.60 4.43 -2.16
CA HIS A 245 -3.16 4.60 -3.54
C HIS A 245 -2.68 3.29 -4.17
N HIS A 246 -2.08 2.39 -3.38
CA HIS A 246 -1.65 1.08 -3.86
C HIS A 246 -2.84 0.22 -4.29
N ILE A 247 -3.95 0.25 -3.53
CA ILE A 247 -5.16 -0.50 -3.86
C ILE A 247 -5.86 0.13 -5.07
N THR A 248 -6.09 1.45 -5.01
CA THR A 248 -6.80 2.19 -6.07
C THR A 248 -6.10 2.01 -7.43
N SER A 249 -4.77 2.13 -7.47
CA SER A 249 -4.01 1.94 -8.71
C SER A 249 -4.11 0.51 -9.25
N GLN A 250 -4.08 -0.50 -8.39
CA GLN A 250 -4.25 -1.90 -8.78
C GLN A 250 -5.70 -2.28 -9.15
N CYS A 251 -6.66 -1.41 -8.83
CA CYS A 251 -8.03 -1.47 -9.34
C CYS A 251 -8.22 -0.66 -10.65
N ASN A 252 -7.14 -0.31 -11.35
CA ASN A 252 -7.12 0.46 -12.59
C ASN A 252 -7.74 1.86 -12.47
N LYS A 253 -7.57 2.51 -11.32
CA LYS A 253 -8.03 3.89 -11.11
C LYS A 253 -6.84 4.84 -11.01
N PRO A 254 -6.93 6.05 -11.58
CA PRO A 254 -5.87 7.03 -11.45
C PRO A 254 -5.64 7.39 -9.98
N SER A 255 -4.39 7.45 -9.60
CA SER A 255 -3.96 7.71 -8.22
C SER A 255 -2.93 8.82 -8.21
N ILE A 256 -3.35 10.03 -7.84
CA ILE A 256 -2.45 11.17 -7.65
C ILE A 256 -1.78 11.01 -6.28
N VAL A 257 -0.48 10.73 -6.30
CA VAL A 257 0.31 10.48 -5.10
C VAL A 257 1.21 11.68 -4.81
N LEU A 258 0.98 12.30 -3.66
CA LEU A 258 1.75 13.45 -3.19
C LEU A 258 2.98 12.93 -2.42
N LEU A 259 4.14 12.96 -3.07
CA LEU A 259 5.40 12.50 -2.51
C LEU A 259 6.15 13.67 -1.87
N LEU A 260 5.79 14.03 -0.64
CA LEU A 260 6.43 15.14 0.05
C LEU A 260 7.84 14.76 0.52
N ASN A 261 7.94 13.76 1.37
CA ASN A 261 9.20 13.21 1.92
C ASN A 261 9.15 11.67 1.88
N SER A 262 8.81 11.12 0.73
CA SER A 262 8.68 9.68 0.51
C SER A 262 9.45 9.24 -0.72
N PRO A 263 10.10 8.07 -0.70
CA PRO A 263 10.82 7.53 -1.85
C PRO A 263 9.91 7.25 -3.05
N LYS A 264 10.40 7.47 -4.26
CA LYS A 264 9.68 7.15 -5.50
C LYS A 264 9.25 5.68 -5.60
N ALA A 265 9.99 4.78 -4.96
CA ALA A 265 9.76 3.34 -5.00
C ALA A 265 8.34 2.93 -4.58
N TYR A 266 7.67 3.70 -3.74
CA TYR A 266 6.30 3.42 -3.33
C TYR A 266 5.25 3.69 -4.41
N SER A 267 5.60 4.43 -5.46
CA SER A 267 4.71 4.78 -6.58
C SER A 267 5.31 4.53 -7.97
N ASP A 268 6.40 3.77 -8.06
CA ASP A 268 7.16 3.55 -9.29
C ASP A 268 6.91 2.15 -9.89
N TYR A 269 5.67 1.68 -9.87
CA TYR A 269 5.36 0.32 -10.31
C TYR A 269 4.01 0.19 -11.06
N SER A 270 3.14 1.18 -11.01
CA SER A 270 1.86 1.20 -11.73
C SER A 270 1.79 2.39 -12.67
N LYS A 271 1.23 2.16 -13.87
CA LYS A 271 0.90 3.23 -14.82
C LYS A 271 -0.19 4.18 -14.31
N ASN A 272 -0.97 3.74 -13.33
CA ASN A 272 -2.04 4.52 -12.72
C ASN A 272 -1.52 5.48 -11.62
N HIS A 273 -0.24 5.45 -11.27
CA HIS A 273 0.35 6.41 -10.34
C HIS A 273 0.77 7.70 -11.04
N HIS A 274 0.18 8.80 -10.63
CA HIS A 274 0.50 10.16 -11.08
C HIS A 274 1.15 10.92 -9.91
N ARG A 275 2.47 11.02 -9.93
CA ARG A 275 3.23 11.60 -8.82
C ARG A 275 3.25 13.12 -8.91
N ILE A 276 3.03 13.76 -7.76
CA ILE A 276 3.31 15.18 -7.58
C ILE A 276 4.35 15.32 -6.48
N ILE A 277 5.44 16.00 -6.80
CA ILE A 277 6.58 16.22 -5.91
C ILE A 277 6.73 17.70 -5.60
N PRO A 278 7.44 18.06 -4.51
CA PRO A 278 7.77 19.43 -4.16
C PRO A 278 8.39 20.19 -5.33
N GLU A 279 8.16 21.49 -5.38
CA GLU A 279 8.85 22.38 -6.30
C GLU A 279 10.35 22.32 -6.00
N ASN A 280 11.15 22.29 -7.05
CA ASN A 280 12.61 22.17 -6.99
C ASN A 280 13.15 20.84 -6.43
N ALA A 281 12.31 19.84 -6.15
CA ALA A 281 12.75 18.50 -5.79
C ALA A 281 13.07 17.67 -7.05
N LYS A 282 14.08 16.80 -6.91
CA LYS A 282 14.32 15.75 -7.89
C LYS A 282 13.74 14.44 -7.35
N LEU A 283 12.94 13.77 -8.15
CA LEU A 283 12.25 12.53 -7.77
C LEU A 283 13.21 11.46 -7.23
N GLU A 284 14.41 11.37 -7.79
CA GLU A 284 15.45 10.39 -7.44
C GLU A 284 16.09 10.66 -6.06
N GLU A 285 15.99 11.89 -5.58
CA GLU A 285 16.59 12.34 -4.32
C GLU A 285 15.58 12.35 -3.16
N LEU A 286 14.28 12.11 -3.47
CA LEU A 286 13.25 12.06 -2.43
C LEU A 286 13.34 10.78 -1.62
N ASP A 287 13.41 10.95 -0.30
CA ASP A 287 13.36 9.86 0.67
C ASP A 287 12.81 10.34 2.03
N HIS A 288 12.80 9.46 3.03
CA HIS A 288 12.33 9.80 4.37
C HIS A 288 13.24 10.75 5.17
N SER A 289 14.42 11.09 4.65
CA SER A 289 15.32 12.10 5.22
C SER A 289 15.16 13.47 4.58
N SER A 290 14.37 13.57 3.50
CA SER A 290 14.01 14.84 2.89
C SER A 290 13.23 15.72 3.88
N ASN A 291 13.33 17.04 3.71
CA ASN A 291 12.74 18.00 4.65
C ASN A 291 11.95 19.08 3.89
N TYR A 292 11.01 18.67 3.06
CA TYR A 292 10.10 19.57 2.38
C TYR A 292 8.86 19.85 3.25
N SER A 293 8.42 21.11 3.26
CA SER A 293 7.21 21.52 3.97
C SER A 293 5.93 21.25 3.16
N GLU A 294 4.77 21.28 3.82
CA GLU A 294 3.45 21.13 3.21
C GLU A 294 3.20 22.10 2.04
N SER A 295 3.77 23.32 2.11
CA SER A 295 3.64 24.37 1.07
C SER A 295 4.48 24.08 -0.18
N SER A 296 5.40 23.12 -0.13
CA SER A 296 6.28 22.79 -1.27
C SER A 296 5.55 22.12 -2.44
N ILE A 297 4.31 21.65 -2.22
CA ILE A 297 3.42 21.17 -3.28
C ILE A 297 2.24 22.13 -3.37
N GLY A 298 2.18 22.93 -4.44
CA GLY A 298 1.13 23.92 -4.64
C GLY A 298 -0.23 23.29 -4.91
N ILE A 299 -1.30 23.87 -4.34
CA ILE A 299 -2.70 23.39 -4.49
C ILE A 299 -3.13 23.40 -5.96
N GLU A 300 -2.78 24.45 -6.72
CA GLU A 300 -3.13 24.57 -8.13
C GLU A 300 -2.51 23.45 -8.98
N LYS A 301 -1.30 23.02 -8.65
CA LYS A 301 -0.65 21.88 -9.33
C LYS A 301 -1.45 20.59 -9.14
N VAL A 302 -1.98 20.36 -7.93
CA VAL A 302 -2.81 19.19 -7.63
C VAL A 302 -4.18 19.31 -8.30
N LEU A 303 -4.82 20.48 -8.21
CA LEU A 303 -6.09 20.76 -8.86
C LEU A 303 -6.04 20.52 -10.37
N ASN A 304 -5.04 21.08 -11.04
CA ASN A 304 -4.85 20.92 -12.48
C ASN A 304 -4.66 19.45 -12.85
N LYS A 305 -3.91 18.68 -12.04
CA LYS A 305 -3.74 17.23 -12.29
C LYS A 305 -5.04 16.45 -12.11
N VAL A 306 -5.88 16.80 -11.14
CA VAL A 306 -7.22 16.19 -10.99
C VAL A 306 -8.08 16.46 -12.23
N LEU A 307 -8.10 17.70 -12.73
CA LEU A 307 -8.88 18.07 -13.90
C LEU A 307 -8.37 17.41 -15.18
N GLU A 308 -7.05 17.32 -15.35
CA GLU A 308 -6.40 16.62 -16.47
C GLU A 308 -6.81 15.15 -16.55
N LEU A 309 -6.85 14.45 -15.41
CA LEU A 309 -7.11 13.02 -15.37
C LEU A 309 -8.61 12.66 -15.32
N LYS A 310 -9.46 13.64 -15.04
CA LYS A 310 -10.91 13.46 -15.08
C LYS A 310 -11.46 13.49 -16.52
N ASN A 311 -10.83 14.24 -17.41
CA ASN A 311 -11.21 14.40 -18.82
C ASN A 311 -10.63 13.27 -19.68
#